data_48266337525de90cdc040d98cb49691a
#
_entry.id   48266337525de90cdc040d98cb49691a
#
_cell.length_a   1.000
_cell.length_b   1.000
_cell.length_c   1.000
_cell.angle_alpha   90.00
_cell.angle_beta   90.00
_cell.angle_gamma   90.00
#
_symmetry.space_group_name_H-M   'P 1'
#
loop_
_entity.id
_entity.type
_entity.pdbx_description
1 polymer ?
#
loop_
_entity_poly.entity_id
_entity_poly.type
_entity_poly.pdbx_seq_one_letter_code
_entity_poly.pdbx_strand_id
1 'polypeptide(L)'
;PSQFDSPYNVETTPMVELHAGIWEEVTHRVPLEEPAFVLNSPKLKEWGGLRFPVLSDEDALLLQVLHAFQHMLSYWAKLSWFLEIGRFMEKRSQDSLFWKQFSERLEGAPQLAEFATIALELSAHVFSAPMPEAAQHWRQFLRPSARLWLDNYGHSWALGERPPHKSKVFPDSKLSLFISGEYIPDRRARRDSLRHGLMPWKIPGKQPSTSFAQVKTRPWTRVQARWLNSAFTMQRLSFHAGAGLRYLWELPHWRDLTRSTR
;
A
#
# COMPACT_ATOMS: atom_id res chain seq x y z
N PRO A 1 -8.22 38.12 19.25
CA PRO A 1 -7.63 36.85 18.90
C PRO A 1 -8.41 36.30 17.72
N SER A 2 -7.80 36.40 16.54
CA SER A 2 -8.39 36.02 15.27
C SER A 2 -8.68 34.55 15.25
N GLN A 3 -9.95 34.21 15.10
CA GLN A 3 -10.35 32.91 14.60
C GLN A 3 -9.71 32.75 13.21
N PHE A 4 -8.75 31.86 13.09
CA PHE A 4 -8.34 31.33 11.81
C PHE A 4 -9.50 30.44 11.32
N ASP A 5 -10.43 31.03 10.58
CA ASP A 5 -11.27 30.25 9.71
C ASP A 5 -10.33 29.50 8.75
N SER A 6 -10.23 28.20 8.94
CA SER A 6 -9.38 27.37 8.10
C SER A 6 -9.94 27.45 6.67
N PRO A 7 -9.24 28.07 5.72
CA PRO A 7 -9.71 28.21 4.35
C PRO A 7 -9.65 26.87 3.57
N TYR A 8 -9.33 25.77 4.26
CA TYR A 8 -9.11 24.48 3.63
C TYR A 8 -10.41 23.70 3.52
N ASN A 9 -10.93 23.65 2.31
CA ASN A 9 -11.93 22.67 1.97
C ASN A 9 -11.23 21.31 1.74
N VAL A 10 -11.47 20.35 2.63
CA VAL A 10 -10.85 19.02 2.60
C VAL A 10 -11.10 18.27 1.28
N GLU A 11 -12.16 18.61 0.56
CA GLU A 11 -12.52 17.98 -0.72
C GLU A 11 -11.75 18.55 -1.91
N THR A 12 -11.27 19.79 -1.82
CA THR A 12 -10.64 20.50 -2.94
C THR A 12 -9.19 20.90 -2.68
N THR A 13 -8.73 20.83 -1.44
CA THR A 13 -7.35 21.20 -1.09
C THR A 13 -6.43 20.00 -1.26
N PRO A 14 -5.34 20.10 -2.05
CA PRO A 14 -4.36 19.04 -2.13
C PRO A 14 -3.75 18.78 -0.75
N MET A 15 -3.80 17.51 -0.33
CA MET A 15 -3.21 17.07 0.92
C MET A 15 -1.73 16.76 0.67
N VAL A 16 -0.86 17.38 1.46
CA VAL A 16 0.56 17.08 1.47
C VAL A 16 0.84 16.24 2.70
N GLU A 17 1.34 15.03 2.48
CA GLU A 17 1.81 14.16 3.55
C GLU A 17 3.33 14.29 3.67
N LEU A 18 3.80 14.56 4.88
CA LEU A 18 5.21 14.58 5.18
C LEU A 18 5.60 13.22 5.79
N HIS A 19 6.41 12.46 5.07
CA HIS A 19 6.97 11.22 5.57
C HIS A 19 8.34 11.51 6.20
N ALA A 20 8.51 11.15 7.47
CA ALA A 20 9.80 11.28 8.16
C ALA A 20 10.77 10.13 7.87
N GLY A 21 10.29 9.06 7.26
CA GLY A 21 11.05 7.87 6.85
C GLY A 21 10.42 7.21 5.63
N ILE A 22 11.18 6.35 4.98
CA ILE A 22 10.74 5.61 3.79
C ILE A 22 9.87 4.42 4.19
N TRP A 23 10.11 3.90 5.39
CA TRP A 23 9.46 2.69 5.89
C TRP A 23 9.04 2.84 7.34
N GLU A 24 7.79 2.48 7.64
CA GLU A 24 7.23 2.52 8.99
C GLU A 24 7.12 1.12 9.59
N GLU A 25 8.21 0.62 10.17
CA GLU A 25 8.25 -0.70 10.80
C GLU A 25 7.20 -0.89 11.88
N VAL A 26 6.98 0.13 12.70
CA VAL A 26 6.01 0.07 13.82
C VAL A 26 4.59 -0.22 13.32
N THR A 27 4.23 0.35 12.18
CA THR A 27 2.90 0.18 11.58
C THR A 27 2.75 -1.19 10.93
N HIS A 28 3.81 -1.68 10.27
CA HIS A 28 3.74 -2.90 9.44
C HIS A 28 4.32 -4.13 10.12
N ARG A 29 5.12 -3.94 11.17
CA ARG A 29 5.84 -5.04 11.87
C ARG A 29 6.75 -5.86 10.96
N VAL A 30 7.03 -5.34 9.81
CA VAL A 30 7.97 -5.90 8.83
C VAL A 30 9.22 -5.05 8.89
N PRO A 31 10.34 -5.58 9.39
CA PRO A 31 11.58 -4.83 9.41
C PRO A 31 12.08 -4.63 7.98
N LEU A 32 12.59 -3.45 7.70
CA LEU A 32 13.31 -3.14 6.48
C LEU A 32 14.48 -2.24 6.86
N GLU A 33 15.68 -2.63 6.49
CA GLU A 33 16.84 -1.75 6.58
C GLU A 33 16.67 -0.64 5.54
N GLU A 34 16.56 0.60 6.02
CA GLU A 34 16.42 1.74 5.13
C GLU A 34 17.69 1.93 4.30
N PRO A 35 17.56 1.99 2.99
CA PRO A 35 18.72 2.19 2.14
C PRO A 35 19.29 3.62 2.33
N ALA A 36 20.49 3.70 2.87
CA ALA A 36 21.15 4.97 3.20
C ALA A 36 21.33 5.92 1.99
N PHE A 37 21.24 5.40 0.78
CA PHE A 37 21.48 6.17 -0.45
C PHE A 37 20.29 7.01 -0.93
N VAL A 38 19.06 6.69 -0.53
CA VAL A 38 17.84 7.33 -1.08
C VAL A 38 17.80 8.84 -0.84
N LEU A 39 18.43 9.31 0.23
CA LEU A 39 18.44 10.73 0.57
C LEU A 39 19.80 11.41 0.35
N ASN A 40 20.82 10.67 -0.06
CA ASN A 40 22.20 11.18 -0.06
C ASN A 40 22.62 11.95 -1.31
N SER A 41 21.83 11.95 -2.37
CA SER A 41 22.21 12.62 -3.63
C SER A 41 21.01 13.25 -4.34
N PRO A 42 20.33 14.25 -3.74
CA PRO A 42 19.22 14.90 -4.38
C PRO A 42 19.71 15.67 -5.61
N LYS A 43 18.97 15.55 -6.72
CA LYS A 43 19.16 16.40 -7.90
C LYS A 43 18.47 17.74 -7.65
N LEU A 44 19.10 18.85 -8.06
CA LEU A 44 18.46 20.16 -8.04
C LEU A 44 17.60 20.32 -9.30
N LYS A 45 16.32 20.60 -9.12
CA LYS A 45 15.39 20.93 -10.19
C LYS A 45 14.97 22.40 -10.07
N GLU A 46 14.89 23.07 -11.20
CA GLU A 46 14.38 24.43 -11.27
C GLU A 46 12.98 24.42 -11.88
N TRP A 47 12.06 25.12 -11.23
CA TRP A 47 10.70 25.30 -11.71
C TRP A 47 10.15 26.64 -11.21
N GLY A 48 9.63 27.46 -12.12
CA GLY A 48 9.08 28.76 -11.77
C GLY A 48 10.09 29.70 -11.09
N GLY A 49 11.40 29.60 -11.40
CA GLY A 49 12.45 30.39 -10.78
C GLY A 49 12.88 29.91 -9.38
N LEU A 50 12.29 28.83 -8.88
CA LEU A 50 12.65 28.20 -7.60
C LEU A 50 13.54 26.99 -7.86
N ARG A 51 14.58 26.83 -7.04
CA ARG A 51 15.44 25.65 -7.02
C ARG A 51 15.13 24.80 -5.80
N PHE A 52 14.86 23.52 -6.01
CA PHE A 52 14.55 22.60 -4.92
C PHE A 52 15.17 21.24 -5.17
N PRO A 53 15.55 20.51 -4.08
CA PRO A 53 16.06 19.17 -4.21
C PRO A 53 14.93 18.21 -4.62
N VAL A 54 15.20 17.31 -5.55
CA VAL A 54 14.33 16.22 -5.96
C VAL A 54 15.12 14.92 -5.93
N LEU A 55 14.43 13.83 -5.74
CA LEU A 55 15.01 12.49 -5.89
C LEU A 55 15.45 12.26 -7.35
N SER A 56 16.43 11.38 -7.54
CA SER A 56 16.67 10.81 -8.86
C SER A 56 15.44 10.03 -9.32
N ASP A 57 15.30 9.79 -10.62
CA ASP A 57 14.14 9.02 -11.12
C ASP A 57 14.16 7.58 -10.58
N GLU A 58 15.33 6.99 -10.36
CA GLU A 58 15.54 5.68 -9.78
C GLU A 58 15.09 5.64 -8.31
N ASP A 59 15.50 6.64 -7.53
CA ASP A 59 15.13 6.75 -6.11
C ASP A 59 13.64 7.09 -5.97
N ALA A 60 13.08 7.89 -6.86
CA ALA A 60 11.66 8.20 -6.89
C ALA A 60 10.81 6.95 -7.19
N LEU A 61 11.22 6.13 -8.17
CA LEU A 61 10.54 4.85 -8.44
C LEU A 61 10.68 3.91 -7.25
N LEU A 62 11.88 3.80 -6.66
CA LEU A 62 12.10 2.96 -5.49
C LEU A 62 11.19 3.34 -4.33
N LEU A 63 11.09 4.63 -4.03
CA LEU A 63 10.19 5.13 -2.99
C LEU A 63 8.73 4.80 -3.31
N GLN A 64 8.32 4.97 -4.56
CA GLN A 64 6.94 4.69 -5.00
C GLN A 64 6.58 3.21 -4.90
N VAL A 65 7.46 2.31 -5.29
CA VAL A 65 7.21 0.86 -5.19
C VAL A 65 7.19 0.39 -3.74
N LEU A 66 8.07 0.93 -2.89
CA LEU A 66 8.06 0.64 -1.46
C LEU A 66 6.79 1.15 -0.79
N HIS A 67 6.37 2.36 -1.10
CA HIS A 67 5.13 2.95 -0.61
C HIS A 67 3.91 2.09 -1.01
N ALA A 68 3.81 1.69 -2.27
CA ALA A 68 2.73 0.84 -2.75
C ALA A 68 2.73 -0.52 -2.04
N PHE A 69 3.90 -1.16 -1.89
CA PHE A 69 4.05 -2.43 -1.19
C PHE A 69 3.72 -2.33 0.30
N GLN A 70 4.19 -1.27 0.96
CA GLN A 70 3.88 -0.98 2.37
C GLN A 70 2.37 -0.91 2.61
N HIS A 71 1.66 -0.19 1.75
CA HIS A 71 0.21 -0.09 1.84
C HIS A 71 -0.52 -1.39 1.50
N MET A 72 0.04 -2.20 0.61
CA MET A 72 -0.45 -3.55 0.37
C MET A 72 -0.37 -4.41 1.66
N LEU A 73 0.72 -4.34 2.40
CA LEU A 73 0.87 -5.02 3.69
C LEU A 73 -0.10 -4.48 4.76
N SER A 74 -0.47 -3.20 4.68
CA SER A 74 -1.42 -2.54 5.58
C SER A 74 -2.88 -2.76 5.20
N TYR A 75 -3.16 -3.53 4.14
CA TYR A 75 -4.49 -3.92 3.68
C TYR A 75 -5.34 -2.78 3.08
N TRP A 76 -4.72 -1.69 2.60
CA TRP A 76 -5.46 -0.55 2.05
C TRP A 76 -4.74 0.16 0.88
N ALA A 77 -4.05 -0.57 0.05
CA ALA A 77 -3.39 -0.01 -1.11
C ALA A 77 -4.39 0.60 -2.12
N LYS A 78 -3.98 1.69 -2.76
CA LYS A 78 -4.75 2.30 -3.85
C LYS A 78 -4.25 1.75 -5.18
N LEU A 79 -5.17 1.34 -6.04
CA LEU A 79 -4.83 0.85 -7.37
C LEU A 79 -4.13 1.91 -8.22
N SER A 80 -4.41 3.20 -7.97
CA SER A 80 -3.75 4.32 -8.65
C SER A 80 -2.23 4.32 -8.46
N TRP A 81 -1.71 3.89 -7.31
CA TRP A 81 -0.26 3.80 -7.10
C TRP A 81 0.40 2.76 -8.01
N PHE A 82 -0.23 1.60 -8.18
CA PHE A 82 0.24 0.58 -9.12
C PHE A 82 0.07 1.02 -10.58
N LEU A 83 -0.97 1.80 -10.90
CA LEU A 83 -1.12 2.42 -12.22
C LEU A 83 0.01 3.42 -12.51
N GLU A 84 0.37 4.26 -11.54
CA GLU A 84 1.47 5.19 -11.67
C GLU A 84 2.80 4.47 -11.91
N ILE A 85 3.06 3.38 -11.16
CA ILE A 85 4.22 2.51 -11.39
C ILE A 85 4.18 1.91 -12.80
N GLY A 86 3.03 1.36 -13.22
CA GLY A 86 2.86 0.80 -14.56
C GLY A 86 3.11 1.82 -15.68
N ARG A 87 2.61 3.05 -15.53
CA ARG A 87 2.87 4.15 -16.46
C ARG A 87 4.34 4.56 -16.50
N PHE A 88 5.00 4.53 -15.36
CA PHE A 88 6.42 4.79 -15.27
C PHE A 88 7.22 3.70 -16.01
N MET A 89 6.88 2.42 -15.78
CA MET A 89 7.49 1.29 -16.48
C MET A 89 7.29 1.39 -18.00
N GLU A 90 6.09 1.72 -18.46
CA GLU A 90 5.78 1.91 -19.88
C GLU A 90 6.66 3.00 -20.49
N LYS A 91 6.73 4.17 -19.84
CA LYS A 91 7.52 5.32 -20.30
C LYS A 91 9.02 5.02 -20.36
N ARG A 92 9.54 4.20 -19.46
CA ARG A 92 10.97 3.85 -19.34
C ARG A 92 11.30 2.46 -19.89
N SER A 93 10.37 1.79 -20.58
CA SER A 93 10.54 0.41 -21.03
C SER A 93 11.80 0.15 -21.85
N GLN A 94 12.23 1.13 -22.65
CA GLN A 94 13.41 1.05 -23.51
C GLN A 94 14.66 1.73 -22.92
N ASP A 95 14.59 2.26 -21.70
CA ASP A 95 15.69 2.98 -21.05
C ASP A 95 16.55 1.99 -20.24
N SER A 96 17.44 1.28 -20.94
CA SER A 96 18.32 0.28 -20.33
C SER A 96 19.26 0.88 -19.28
N LEU A 97 19.70 2.14 -19.46
CA LEU A 97 20.57 2.82 -18.50
C LEU A 97 19.82 3.08 -17.18
N PHE A 98 18.59 3.57 -17.26
CA PHE A 98 17.74 3.77 -16.09
C PHE A 98 17.56 2.46 -15.31
N TRP A 99 17.20 1.36 -16.00
CA TRP A 99 16.97 0.07 -15.36
C TRP A 99 18.23 -0.55 -14.76
N LYS A 100 19.38 -0.31 -15.39
CA LYS A 100 20.68 -0.68 -14.82
C LYS A 100 20.93 0.07 -13.51
N GLN A 101 20.77 1.40 -13.52
CA GLN A 101 20.94 2.22 -12.32
C GLN A 101 19.94 1.88 -11.22
N PHE A 102 18.69 1.57 -11.58
CA PHE A 102 17.70 1.09 -10.62
C PHE A 102 18.10 -0.27 -10.02
N SER A 103 18.63 -1.20 -10.83
CA SER A 103 19.16 -2.48 -10.33
C SER A 103 20.30 -2.29 -9.32
N GLU A 104 21.21 -1.35 -9.60
CA GLU A 104 22.31 -1.00 -8.69
C GLU A 104 21.80 -0.50 -7.33
N ARG A 105 20.60 0.14 -7.28
CA ARG A 105 19.94 0.52 -6.02
C ARG A 105 19.45 -0.66 -5.21
N LEU A 106 19.19 -1.79 -5.86
CA LEU A 106 18.69 -3.03 -5.23
C LEU A 106 19.80 -3.99 -4.84
N GLU A 107 21.02 -3.77 -5.37
CA GLU A 107 22.20 -4.61 -5.06
C GLU A 107 22.55 -4.52 -3.58
N GLY A 108 22.82 -5.67 -2.98
CA GLY A 108 23.14 -5.76 -1.55
C GLY A 108 21.96 -5.65 -0.59
N ALA A 109 20.75 -5.39 -1.11
CA ALA A 109 19.51 -5.26 -0.33
C ALA A 109 18.42 -6.25 -0.82
N PRO A 110 18.56 -7.56 -0.58
CA PRO A 110 17.67 -8.58 -1.18
C PRO A 110 16.21 -8.42 -0.79
N GLN A 111 15.91 -7.95 0.41
CA GLN A 111 14.55 -7.72 0.85
C GLN A 111 13.92 -6.52 0.11
N LEU A 112 14.71 -5.49 -0.14
CA LEU A 112 14.29 -4.32 -0.91
C LEU A 112 14.01 -4.72 -2.37
N ALA A 113 14.89 -5.51 -2.96
CA ALA A 113 14.71 -6.06 -4.30
C ALA A 113 13.43 -6.90 -4.40
N GLU A 114 13.16 -7.73 -3.40
CA GLU A 114 11.94 -8.54 -3.35
C GLU A 114 10.67 -7.67 -3.29
N PHE A 115 10.64 -6.65 -2.43
CA PHE A 115 9.49 -5.75 -2.32
C PHE A 115 9.24 -4.93 -3.60
N ALA A 116 10.33 -4.42 -4.19
CA ALA A 116 10.25 -3.72 -5.46
C ALA A 116 9.74 -4.63 -6.57
N THR A 117 10.26 -5.85 -6.65
CA THR A 117 9.83 -6.83 -7.67
C THR A 117 8.34 -7.16 -7.55
N ILE A 118 7.82 -7.36 -6.34
CA ILE A 118 6.40 -7.65 -6.13
C ILE A 118 5.52 -6.49 -6.63
N ALA A 119 5.88 -5.25 -6.29
CA ALA A 119 5.11 -4.08 -6.72
C ALA A 119 5.16 -3.86 -8.24
N LEU A 120 6.33 -4.07 -8.86
CA LEU A 120 6.50 -3.98 -10.32
C LEU A 120 5.72 -5.08 -11.05
N GLU A 121 5.79 -6.34 -10.58
CA GLU A 121 5.04 -7.45 -11.17
C GLU A 121 3.52 -7.25 -11.04
N LEU A 122 3.03 -6.78 -9.90
CA LEU A 122 1.62 -6.44 -9.74
C LEU A 122 1.20 -5.36 -10.73
N SER A 123 2.02 -4.31 -10.88
CA SER A 123 1.74 -3.22 -11.80
C SER A 123 1.75 -3.70 -13.26
N ALA A 124 2.73 -4.52 -13.65
CA ALA A 124 2.82 -5.12 -14.97
C ALA A 124 1.61 -5.99 -15.27
N HIS A 125 1.26 -6.87 -14.33
CA HIS A 125 0.17 -7.83 -14.51
C HIS A 125 -1.21 -7.16 -14.58
N VAL A 126 -1.48 -6.20 -13.69
CA VAL A 126 -2.80 -5.55 -13.58
C VAL A 126 -3.06 -4.56 -14.70
N PHE A 127 -2.02 -3.85 -15.15
CA PHE A 127 -2.14 -2.79 -16.15
C PHE A 127 -1.52 -3.15 -17.50
N SER A 128 -1.08 -4.41 -17.69
CA SER A 128 -0.40 -4.85 -18.90
C SER A 128 0.82 -3.98 -19.25
N ALA A 129 1.49 -3.43 -18.24
CA ALA A 129 2.70 -2.65 -18.45
C ALA A 129 3.87 -3.58 -18.82
N PRO A 130 4.76 -3.16 -19.73
CA PRO A 130 5.89 -3.98 -20.13
C PRO A 130 6.86 -4.14 -18.96
N MET A 131 7.18 -5.38 -18.61
CA MET A 131 8.21 -5.67 -17.61
C MET A 131 9.58 -5.45 -18.24
N PRO A 132 10.43 -4.57 -17.67
CA PRO A 132 11.76 -4.33 -18.22
C PRO A 132 12.61 -5.61 -18.25
N GLU A 133 13.46 -5.77 -19.25
CA GLU A 133 14.33 -6.95 -19.38
C GLU A 133 15.20 -7.13 -18.12
N ALA A 134 15.78 -6.04 -17.61
CA ALA A 134 16.55 -6.05 -16.38
C ALA A 134 15.76 -6.58 -15.17
N ALA A 135 14.45 -6.37 -15.13
CA ALA A 135 13.59 -6.79 -14.04
C ALA A 135 13.07 -8.23 -14.17
N GLN A 136 13.13 -8.83 -15.37
CA GLN A 136 12.61 -10.18 -15.59
C GLN A 136 13.32 -11.24 -14.75
N HIS A 137 14.63 -11.09 -14.54
CA HIS A 137 15.39 -12.02 -13.72
C HIS A 137 15.30 -11.72 -12.21
N TRP A 138 14.77 -10.57 -11.77
CA TRP A 138 14.59 -10.32 -10.33
C TRP A 138 13.59 -11.27 -9.70
N ARG A 139 12.65 -11.81 -10.48
CA ARG A 139 11.69 -12.81 -10.02
C ARG A 139 12.36 -14.06 -9.42
N GLN A 140 13.56 -14.43 -9.89
CA GLN A 140 14.32 -15.55 -9.32
C GLN A 140 14.75 -15.31 -7.87
N PHE A 141 14.89 -14.04 -7.45
CA PHE A 141 15.25 -13.67 -6.09
C PHE A 141 14.06 -13.61 -5.13
N LEU A 142 12.83 -13.68 -5.66
CA LEU A 142 11.64 -13.76 -4.81
C LEU A 142 11.69 -15.05 -3.99
N ARG A 143 11.40 -14.95 -2.70
CA ARG A 143 11.15 -16.15 -1.90
C ARG A 143 10.01 -16.97 -2.50
N PRO A 144 10.02 -18.31 -2.34
CA PRO A 144 8.98 -19.17 -2.94
C PRO A 144 7.56 -18.75 -2.57
N SER A 145 7.31 -18.36 -1.33
CA SER A 145 5.99 -17.89 -0.89
C SER A 145 5.52 -16.60 -1.57
N ALA A 146 6.42 -15.65 -1.85
CA ALA A 146 6.08 -14.43 -2.57
C ALA A 146 5.70 -14.73 -4.03
N ARG A 147 6.46 -15.61 -4.67
CA ARG A 147 6.18 -16.06 -6.04
C ARG A 147 4.83 -16.76 -6.14
N LEU A 148 4.57 -17.72 -5.24
CA LEU A 148 3.28 -18.41 -5.14
C LEU A 148 2.13 -17.44 -4.91
N TRP A 149 2.34 -16.44 -4.05
CA TRP A 149 1.31 -15.43 -3.78
C TRP A 149 1.00 -14.59 -5.02
N LEU A 150 2.01 -14.13 -5.74
CA LEU A 150 1.83 -13.39 -6.99
C LEU A 150 1.05 -14.22 -8.02
N ASP A 151 1.44 -15.47 -8.22
CA ASP A 151 0.85 -16.36 -9.22
C ASP A 151 -0.62 -16.72 -8.91
N ASN A 152 -0.95 -16.93 -7.64
CA ASN A 152 -2.28 -17.40 -7.26
C ASN A 152 -3.23 -16.30 -6.77
N TYR A 153 -2.71 -15.25 -6.14
CA TYR A 153 -3.52 -14.25 -5.45
C TYR A 153 -3.29 -12.81 -5.89
N GLY A 154 -2.17 -12.49 -6.52
CA GLY A 154 -1.80 -11.11 -6.87
C GLY A 154 -2.86 -10.41 -7.70
N HIS A 155 -3.37 -11.06 -8.75
CA HIS A 155 -4.43 -10.52 -9.58
C HIS A 155 -5.76 -10.36 -8.83
N SER A 156 -6.18 -11.41 -8.10
CA SER A 156 -7.41 -11.38 -7.31
C SER A 156 -7.35 -10.34 -6.20
N TRP A 157 -6.17 -10.12 -5.62
CA TRP A 157 -5.96 -9.08 -4.64
C TRP A 157 -6.13 -7.69 -5.25
N ALA A 158 -5.51 -7.43 -6.39
CA ALA A 158 -5.51 -6.12 -7.03
C ALA A 158 -6.86 -5.73 -7.62
N LEU A 159 -7.57 -6.70 -8.24
CA LEU A 159 -8.88 -6.50 -8.87
C LEU A 159 -10.05 -6.97 -8.01
N GLY A 160 -9.77 -7.49 -6.82
CA GLY A 160 -10.78 -8.04 -5.92
C GLY A 160 -11.85 -7.03 -5.52
N GLU A 161 -12.94 -7.57 -4.98
CA GLU A 161 -14.13 -6.82 -4.61
C GLU A 161 -13.80 -5.59 -3.77
N ARG A 162 -14.00 -4.43 -4.36
CA ARG A 162 -13.96 -3.17 -3.64
C ARG A 162 -15.33 -2.92 -3.06
N PRO A 163 -15.44 -2.46 -1.82
CA PRO A 163 -16.73 -2.06 -1.29
C PRO A 163 -17.34 -1.01 -2.22
N PRO A 164 -18.63 -1.11 -2.53
CA PRO A 164 -19.30 -0.25 -3.52
C PRO A 164 -19.30 1.23 -3.15
N HIS A 165 -18.91 1.57 -1.94
CA HIS A 165 -18.80 2.95 -1.49
C HIS A 165 -17.34 3.38 -1.42
N LYS A 166 -17.09 4.58 -1.94
CA LYS A 166 -15.79 5.28 -2.03
C LYS A 166 -15.10 5.57 -0.67
N SER A 167 -15.42 4.78 0.35
CA SER A 167 -14.79 4.90 1.66
C SER A 167 -13.34 4.42 1.57
N LYS A 168 -12.42 5.37 1.66
CA LYS A 168 -10.96 5.18 1.70
C LYS A 168 -10.45 4.32 2.89
N VAL A 169 -11.35 3.68 3.63
CA VAL A 169 -11.08 3.10 4.96
C VAL A 169 -11.16 1.57 4.96
N PHE A 170 -11.53 0.93 3.85
CA PHE A 170 -11.63 -0.52 3.79
C PHE A 170 -10.40 -1.14 3.14
N PRO A 171 -9.79 -2.15 3.76
CA PRO A 171 -8.75 -2.93 3.10
C PRO A 171 -9.34 -3.63 1.88
N ASP A 172 -8.64 -3.55 0.76
CA ASP A 172 -9.13 -4.04 -0.52
C ASP A 172 -9.30 -5.57 -0.55
N SER A 173 -8.46 -6.30 0.18
CA SER A 173 -8.56 -7.75 0.30
C SER A 173 -7.73 -8.27 1.48
N LYS A 174 -8.19 -9.35 2.12
CA LYS A 174 -7.42 -10.04 3.16
C LYS A 174 -6.42 -11.07 2.61
N LEU A 175 -6.33 -11.21 1.30
CA LEU A 175 -5.37 -12.12 0.67
C LEU A 175 -3.92 -11.68 0.85
N SER A 176 -3.68 -10.38 1.06
CA SER A 176 -2.35 -9.87 1.43
C SER A 176 -1.86 -10.37 2.79
N LEU A 177 -2.77 -10.88 3.66
CA LEU A 177 -2.37 -11.50 4.93
C LEU A 177 -1.50 -12.76 4.73
N PHE A 178 -1.65 -13.46 3.61
CA PHE A 178 -0.80 -14.61 3.30
C PHE A 178 0.65 -14.19 3.14
N ILE A 179 0.88 -13.16 2.36
CA ILE A 179 2.24 -12.70 2.09
C ILE A 179 2.80 -11.87 3.26
N SER A 180 2.00 -11.01 3.90
CA SER A 180 2.49 -10.20 5.03
C SER A 180 2.99 -11.07 6.18
N GLY A 181 2.33 -12.20 6.42
CA GLY A 181 2.75 -13.17 7.42
C GLY A 181 4.14 -13.77 7.18
N GLU A 182 4.59 -13.85 5.93
CA GLU A 182 5.90 -14.39 5.59
C GLU A 182 7.06 -13.41 5.90
N TYR A 183 6.75 -12.12 5.97
CA TYR A 183 7.74 -11.07 6.26
C TYR A 183 7.85 -10.70 7.74
N ILE A 184 6.94 -11.19 8.59
CA ILE A 184 6.99 -10.93 10.02
C ILE A 184 7.73 -12.08 10.71
N PRO A 185 8.97 -11.89 11.19
CA PRO A 185 9.78 -12.97 11.74
C PRO A 185 9.24 -13.48 13.08
N ASP A 186 8.76 -12.59 13.93
CA ASP A 186 8.25 -12.95 15.25
C ASP A 186 6.85 -13.57 15.17
N ARG A 187 6.70 -14.78 15.76
CA ARG A 187 5.43 -15.53 15.73
C ARG A 187 4.28 -14.82 16.44
N ARG A 188 4.58 -14.08 17.53
CA ARG A 188 3.57 -13.33 18.27
C ARG A 188 3.12 -12.11 17.47
N ALA A 189 4.05 -11.35 16.94
CA ALA A 189 3.76 -10.22 16.07
C ALA A 189 2.97 -10.66 14.82
N ARG A 190 3.31 -11.80 14.21
CA ARG A 190 2.58 -12.40 13.09
C ARG A 190 1.13 -12.73 13.46
N ARG A 191 0.91 -13.37 14.61
CA ARG A 191 -0.45 -13.70 15.11
C ARG A 191 -1.26 -12.45 15.37
N ASP A 192 -0.64 -11.44 15.98
CA ASP A 192 -1.31 -10.17 16.28
C ASP A 192 -1.63 -9.39 15.01
N SER A 193 -0.72 -9.37 14.02
CA SER A 193 -0.97 -8.78 12.70
C SER A 193 -2.14 -9.46 12.01
N LEU A 194 -2.16 -10.79 12.02
CA LEU A 194 -3.24 -11.58 11.44
C LEU A 194 -4.59 -11.28 12.12
N ARG A 195 -4.62 -11.24 13.47
CA ARG A 195 -5.84 -10.90 14.21
C ARG A 195 -6.36 -9.51 13.84
N HIS A 196 -5.48 -8.50 13.80
CA HIS A 196 -5.86 -7.15 13.41
C HIS A 196 -6.32 -7.06 11.96
N GLY A 197 -5.67 -7.81 11.06
CA GLY A 197 -6.06 -7.87 9.66
C GLY A 197 -7.41 -8.55 9.45
N LEU A 198 -7.67 -9.68 10.12
CA LEU A 198 -8.94 -10.40 10.01
C LEU A 198 -10.10 -9.64 10.67
N MET A 199 -9.87 -9.05 11.84
CA MET A 199 -10.92 -8.42 12.64
C MET A 199 -10.43 -7.10 13.23
N PRO A 200 -10.48 -6.01 12.47
CA PRO A 200 -10.07 -4.70 12.97
C PRO A 200 -11.08 -4.18 13.99
N TRP A 201 -10.80 -4.41 15.27
CA TRP A 201 -11.63 -4.00 16.40
C TRP A 201 -11.74 -2.49 16.55
N LYS A 202 -10.67 -1.77 16.20
CA LYS A 202 -10.72 -0.31 16.20
C LYS A 202 -11.46 0.15 14.95
N ILE A 203 -12.70 0.58 15.14
CA ILE A 203 -13.35 1.46 14.17
C ILE A 203 -12.42 2.66 14.09
N PRO A 204 -11.94 3.05 12.88
CA PRO A 204 -11.22 4.31 12.75
C PRO A 204 -12.11 5.36 13.41
N GLY A 205 -11.64 5.88 14.54
CA GLY A 205 -12.39 6.90 15.24
C GLY A 205 -12.70 7.95 14.20
N LYS A 206 -13.91 8.48 14.17
CA LYS A 206 -14.08 9.82 13.67
C LYS A 206 -12.93 10.58 14.33
N GLN A 207 -11.88 10.92 13.58
CA GLN A 207 -11.05 12.01 14.03
C GLN A 207 -12.08 13.07 14.36
N PRO A 208 -12.16 13.55 15.59
CA PRO A 208 -12.99 14.69 15.85
C PRO A 208 -12.47 15.70 14.84
N SER A 209 -13.29 15.96 13.82
CA SER A 209 -13.03 17.08 12.93
C SER A 209 -13.04 18.27 13.87
N THR A 210 -11.86 18.66 14.29
CA THR A 210 -11.61 19.71 15.28
C THR A 210 -12.07 21.07 14.80
N SER A 211 -12.88 21.12 13.76
CA SER A 211 -13.33 22.38 13.16
C SER A 211 -14.77 22.40 12.64
N PHE A 212 -15.59 21.45 12.98
CA PHE A 212 -17.01 21.77 12.85
C PHE A 212 -17.44 22.46 14.15
N ALA A 213 -17.38 23.80 14.12
CA ALA A 213 -18.19 24.63 14.98
C ALA A 213 -19.51 23.90 15.24
N GLN A 214 -19.95 23.82 16.48
CA GLN A 214 -21.21 23.21 16.90
C GLN A 214 -22.37 23.83 16.09
N VAL A 215 -22.50 23.42 14.85
CA VAL A 215 -23.71 23.71 14.09
C VAL A 215 -24.82 23.06 14.89
N LYS A 216 -25.73 23.87 15.43
CA LYS A 216 -26.96 23.41 16.08
C LYS A 216 -27.71 22.54 15.06
N THR A 217 -27.32 21.26 14.97
CA THR A 217 -27.91 20.33 14.01
C THR A 217 -29.35 20.04 14.43
N ARG A 218 -30.27 20.24 13.50
CA ARG A 218 -31.68 19.89 13.70
C ARG A 218 -31.79 18.43 14.14
N PRO A 219 -32.74 18.05 15.03
CA PRO A 219 -32.87 16.69 15.55
C PRO A 219 -32.92 15.63 14.42
N TRP A 220 -33.52 15.96 13.29
CA TRP A 220 -33.60 15.10 12.10
C TRP A 220 -32.21 14.76 11.51
N THR A 221 -31.29 15.70 11.46
CA THR A 221 -29.93 15.45 10.96
C THR A 221 -29.13 14.51 11.89
N ARG A 222 -29.44 14.51 13.20
CA ARG A 222 -28.83 13.55 14.15
C ARG A 222 -29.34 12.14 13.91
N VAL A 223 -30.63 11.95 13.65
CA VAL A 223 -31.23 10.65 13.32
C VAL A 223 -30.63 10.12 12.03
N GLN A 224 -30.57 10.95 10.99
CA GLN A 224 -29.96 10.58 9.70
C GLN A 224 -28.49 10.21 9.86
N ALA A 225 -27.72 10.98 10.63
CA ALA A 225 -26.30 10.67 10.90
C ALA A 225 -26.13 9.35 11.67
N ARG A 226 -27.00 9.04 12.64
CA ARG A 226 -26.99 7.76 13.34
C ARG A 226 -27.28 6.60 12.39
N TRP A 227 -28.30 6.76 11.53
CA TRP A 227 -28.66 5.73 10.55
C TRP A 227 -27.51 5.46 9.56
N LEU A 228 -26.91 6.50 9.00
CA LEU A 228 -25.74 6.39 8.12
C LEU A 228 -24.55 5.72 8.81
N ASN A 229 -24.29 6.05 10.08
CA ASN A 229 -23.23 5.41 10.84
C ASN A 229 -23.53 3.92 11.11
N SER A 230 -24.79 3.57 11.38
CA SER A 230 -25.19 2.17 11.57
C SER A 230 -25.09 1.38 10.26
N ALA A 231 -25.57 1.94 9.16
CA ALA A 231 -25.45 1.33 7.84
C ALA A 231 -23.98 1.12 7.45
N PHE A 232 -23.12 2.12 7.68
CA PHE A 232 -21.68 2.02 7.48
C PHE A 232 -21.04 0.92 8.34
N THR A 233 -21.42 0.85 9.61
CA THR A 233 -20.90 -0.20 10.53
C THR A 233 -21.32 -1.60 10.06
N MET A 234 -22.57 -1.78 9.69
CA MET A 234 -23.07 -3.06 9.18
C MET A 234 -22.39 -3.47 7.88
N GLN A 235 -22.24 -2.53 6.94
CA GLN A 235 -21.53 -2.79 5.69
C GLN A 235 -20.06 -3.18 5.93
N ARG A 236 -19.40 -2.49 6.86
CA ARG A 236 -18.03 -2.81 7.24
C ARG A 236 -17.92 -4.21 7.87
N LEU A 237 -18.83 -4.54 8.79
CA LEU A 237 -18.87 -5.88 9.39
C LEU A 237 -19.09 -6.97 8.36
N SER A 238 -20.03 -6.78 7.43
CA SER A 238 -20.30 -7.71 6.33
C SER A 238 -19.08 -7.90 5.43
N PHE A 239 -18.39 -6.80 5.08
CA PHE A 239 -17.17 -6.87 4.31
C PHE A 239 -16.07 -7.66 5.03
N HIS A 240 -15.80 -7.35 6.30
CA HIS A 240 -14.77 -8.05 7.06
C HIS A 240 -15.11 -9.52 7.31
N ALA A 241 -16.39 -9.83 7.50
CA ALA A 241 -16.85 -11.21 7.64
C ALA A 241 -16.66 -11.98 6.31
N GLY A 242 -17.13 -11.43 5.19
CA GLY A 242 -16.99 -12.06 3.88
C GLY A 242 -15.52 -12.26 3.48
N ALA A 243 -14.70 -11.21 3.59
CA ALA A 243 -13.28 -11.28 3.28
C ALA A 243 -12.51 -12.21 4.26
N GLY A 244 -12.92 -12.26 5.52
CA GLY A 244 -12.38 -13.20 6.52
C GLY A 244 -12.73 -14.65 6.22
N LEU A 245 -13.97 -14.93 5.82
CA LEU A 245 -14.40 -16.26 5.38
C LEU A 245 -13.64 -16.71 4.14
N ARG A 246 -13.47 -15.84 3.15
CA ARG A 246 -12.66 -16.13 1.98
C ARG A 246 -11.22 -16.47 2.36
N TYR A 247 -10.59 -15.67 3.23
CA TYR A 247 -9.25 -15.96 3.73
C TYR A 247 -9.16 -17.34 4.39
N LEU A 248 -10.13 -17.69 5.25
CA LEU A 248 -10.17 -18.99 5.93
C LEU A 248 -10.40 -20.15 4.97
N TRP A 249 -11.18 -19.94 3.92
CA TRP A 249 -11.41 -20.91 2.86
C TRP A 249 -10.14 -21.18 2.05
N GLU A 250 -9.39 -20.15 1.72
CA GLU A 250 -8.14 -20.24 0.95
C GLU A 250 -6.94 -20.73 1.80
N LEU A 251 -7.03 -20.62 3.11
CA LEU A 251 -5.92 -20.94 4.02
C LEU A 251 -5.38 -22.38 3.90
N PRO A 252 -6.20 -23.45 3.77
CA PRO A 252 -5.69 -24.79 3.55
C PRO A 252 -4.89 -24.87 2.25
N HIS A 253 -5.43 -24.36 1.15
CA HIS A 253 -4.76 -24.34 -0.15
C HIS A 253 -3.42 -23.59 -0.08
N TRP A 254 -3.38 -22.43 0.55
CA TRP A 254 -2.14 -21.69 0.78
C TRP A 254 -1.10 -22.50 1.56
N ARG A 255 -1.52 -23.21 2.60
CA ARG A 255 -0.62 -24.05 3.40
C ARG A 255 -0.06 -25.22 2.58
N ASP A 256 -0.85 -25.82 1.74
CA ASP A 256 -0.40 -26.92 0.89
C ASP A 256 0.59 -26.45 -0.18
N LEU A 257 0.31 -25.31 -0.82
CA LEU A 257 1.24 -24.67 -1.75
C LEU A 257 2.59 -24.37 -1.10
N THR A 258 2.58 -23.76 0.09
CA THR A 258 3.83 -23.38 0.78
C THR A 258 4.58 -24.56 1.39
N ARG A 259 3.94 -25.69 1.67
CA ARG A 259 4.61 -26.93 2.10
C ARG A 259 5.35 -27.61 0.97
N SER A 260 4.80 -27.58 -0.24
CA SER A 260 5.41 -28.21 -1.42
C SER A 260 6.66 -27.49 -1.92
N THR A 261 6.93 -26.27 -1.43
CA THR A 261 8.06 -25.43 -1.84
C THR A 261 9.15 -25.29 -0.77
N ARG A 262 8.93 -25.86 0.41
CA ARG A 262 9.94 -25.99 1.49
C ARG A 262 10.70 -27.30 1.37
#